data_b87c8146a77daba872b2d46cd30c3932
#
_entry.id   b87c8146a77daba872b2d46cd30c3932
#
_cell.length_a   1.000
_cell.length_b   1.000
_cell.length_c   1.000
_cell.angle_alpha   90.00
_cell.angle_beta   90.00
_cell.angle_gamma   90.00
#
_symmetry.space_group_name_H-M   'P 1'
#
loop_
_entity.id
_entity.type
_entity.pdbx_description
1 polymer ?
#
loop_
_entity_poly.entity_id
_entity_poly.type
_entity_poly.pdbx_seq_one_letter_code
_entity_poly.pdbx_strand_id
1 'polypeptide(L)'
;MKRILTTIAAIVLCASASFSQPKRILQTFTMPDSLKQGVCAVIRLDSTATECHSLKSMTTGHMLVVTVLNSEGADYGHFIEYTSEGSSLRQLKGTLYDASGEKRRTVGKGDLISTEQSAEMADDYTTHYLELTSPTYPYTICWEWEVTHSDGYISIPPFAPAHYVGVSLERGVYTLTTPKDYKFSFKGANTSIEPQVSLQKEKKVSKWVMEGILPYRKDAFMPHPQSILPHILFTPDEFIYHKTSGKASSWEEYGKWQWALLQGRDSLSQEQKDLVHSITDTIPLRREKIKALYRHLGQSTRYVSIQLGLGGLQPMAAHKVLSYGIGDCKGLSNCLKAMLKECGIESNYVEVNTNNPAIHPDLASASQTNHVILKVPDPAGDLWLECTNTSYPPGYIHSNIAGHHALVYANGTAAIEKIPSYPDTMNRIISKVHIRIDQAGHSYIKVEEKYVNRCAEPFLGMATLGIREQKPLIQGMLSIPSCTIDSISIKEIATQVPTVELSYTCSSPNWVQANANRLFIPTTIFNQASAKFNRTRKLDIEIPYGYVWENAMTIDLADDYTIEAKAGDISITCCAGSLTHTTSLQGRTILAKTERSILSGRNPKEKVGEIKGFFGAAAGLWGKKIILKRQ
;
A
#
# COMPACT_ATOMS: atom_id res chain seq x y z
N MET A 1 46.34 -19.21 -21.40
CA MET A 1 45.12 -18.50 -21.84
C MET A 1 44.04 -19.40 -22.47
N LYS A 2 44.27 -20.59 -23.00
CA LYS A 2 43.22 -21.47 -23.59
C LYS A 2 42.48 -22.39 -22.60
N ARG A 3 42.92 -22.51 -21.33
CA ARG A 3 42.24 -23.35 -20.32
C ARG A 3 41.19 -22.63 -19.46
N ILE A 4 41.16 -21.29 -19.46
CA ILE A 4 40.20 -20.50 -18.69
C ILE A 4 38.88 -20.30 -19.47
N LEU A 5 38.94 -20.27 -20.80
CA LEU A 5 37.75 -20.18 -21.65
C LEU A 5 36.87 -21.46 -21.68
N THR A 6 37.46 -22.62 -21.41
CA THR A 6 36.70 -23.89 -21.43
C THR A 6 35.90 -24.13 -20.16
N THR A 7 36.28 -23.49 -19.03
CA THR A 7 35.57 -23.66 -17.76
C THR A 7 34.34 -22.72 -17.66
N ILE A 8 34.38 -21.56 -18.30
CA ILE A 8 33.26 -20.62 -18.34
C ILE A 8 32.14 -21.13 -19.26
N ALA A 9 32.50 -21.78 -20.38
CA ALA A 9 31.51 -22.40 -21.28
C ALA A 9 30.78 -23.60 -20.66
N ALA A 10 31.40 -24.31 -19.70
CA ALA A 10 30.77 -25.46 -19.04
C ALA A 10 29.76 -25.04 -17.94
N ILE A 11 29.93 -23.84 -17.31
CA ILE A 11 29.00 -23.33 -16.30
C ILE A 11 27.74 -22.76 -16.97
N VAL A 12 27.87 -22.11 -18.11
CA VAL A 12 26.75 -21.61 -18.92
C VAL A 12 25.90 -22.78 -19.48
N LEU A 13 26.55 -23.94 -19.80
CA LEU A 13 25.81 -25.12 -20.26
C LEU A 13 24.99 -25.80 -19.13
N CYS A 14 25.40 -25.71 -17.87
CA CYS A 14 24.62 -26.30 -16.75
C CYS A 14 23.38 -25.49 -16.41
N ALA A 15 23.41 -24.17 -16.51
CA ALA A 15 22.21 -23.33 -16.35
C ALA A 15 21.27 -23.49 -17.56
N SER A 16 21.79 -23.50 -18.78
CA SER A 16 20.99 -23.67 -20.01
C SER A 16 20.42 -25.09 -20.20
N ALA A 17 21.05 -26.15 -19.68
CA ALA A 17 20.51 -27.51 -19.74
C ALA A 17 19.29 -27.73 -18.84
N SER A 18 19.09 -26.88 -17.79
CA SER A 18 17.92 -26.95 -16.91
C SER A 18 16.67 -26.32 -17.51
N PHE A 19 16.78 -25.47 -18.54
CA PHE A 19 15.71 -24.72 -19.17
C PHE A 19 15.30 -25.19 -20.56
N SER A 20 15.64 -26.41 -20.96
CA SER A 20 15.09 -26.97 -22.20
C SER A 20 13.58 -27.19 -22.05
N GLN A 21 12.83 -26.19 -22.51
CA GLN A 21 11.37 -26.21 -22.41
C GLN A 21 10.77 -27.25 -23.32
N PRO A 22 9.82 -28.07 -22.86
CA PRO A 22 8.98 -28.79 -23.76
C PRO A 22 8.20 -27.79 -24.61
N LYS A 23 8.25 -27.85 -25.93
CA LYS A 23 7.47 -27.02 -26.88
C LYS A 23 6.00 -26.90 -26.48
N ARG A 24 5.52 -27.84 -25.69
CA ARG A 24 4.16 -27.95 -25.16
C ARG A 24 3.73 -26.71 -24.37
N ILE A 25 4.56 -26.12 -23.49
CA ILE A 25 4.13 -24.95 -22.66
C ILE A 25 3.97 -23.66 -23.46
N LEU A 26 4.47 -23.61 -24.68
CA LEU A 26 4.33 -22.47 -25.60
C LEU A 26 3.01 -22.51 -26.39
N GLN A 27 2.33 -23.66 -26.40
CA GLN A 27 1.08 -23.88 -27.12
C GLN A 27 -0.11 -23.63 -26.21
N THR A 28 -1.03 -22.77 -26.61
CA THR A 28 -2.15 -22.35 -25.76
C THR A 28 -3.18 -23.45 -25.51
N PHE A 29 -3.34 -24.40 -26.45
CA PHE A 29 -4.29 -25.52 -26.34
C PHE A 29 -3.85 -26.60 -25.34
N THR A 30 -2.59 -26.60 -24.91
CA THR A 30 -2.08 -27.58 -23.94
C THR A 30 -2.32 -27.18 -22.47
N MET A 31 -2.85 -25.97 -22.25
CA MET A 31 -3.20 -25.52 -20.89
C MET A 31 -4.39 -26.29 -20.33
N PRO A 32 -4.35 -26.68 -19.05
CA PRO A 32 -5.52 -27.20 -18.36
C PRO A 32 -6.68 -26.20 -18.38
N ASP A 33 -7.90 -26.65 -18.68
CA ASP A 33 -9.08 -25.79 -18.74
C ASP A 33 -9.40 -25.14 -17.39
N SER A 34 -9.06 -25.80 -16.28
CA SER A 34 -9.22 -25.24 -14.93
C SER A 34 -8.43 -23.95 -14.71
N LEU A 35 -7.29 -23.78 -15.40
CA LEU A 35 -6.43 -22.59 -15.28
C LEU A 35 -6.89 -21.41 -16.13
N LYS A 36 -7.80 -21.65 -17.11
CA LYS A 36 -8.29 -20.60 -18.04
C LYS A 36 -9.55 -19.89 -17.55
N GLN A 37 -10.22 -20.45 -16.54
CA GLN A 37 -11.55 -19.97 -16.15
C GLN A 37 -11.50 -18.65 -15.37
N GLY A 38 -12.02 -17.57 -16.00
CA GLY A 38 -12.17 -16.27 -15.36
C GLY A 38 -10.86 -15.54 -15.10
N VAL A 39 -9.85 -15.81 -15.94
CA VAL A 39 -8.53 -15.18 -15.89
C VAL A 39 -8.21 -14.45 -17.21
N CYS A 40 -7.35 -13.45 -17.13
CA CYS A 40 -6.85 -12.72 -18.29
C CYS A 40 -5.50 -13.25 -18.80
N ALA A 41 -4.75 -13.96 -17.94
CA ALA A 41 -3.49 -14.61 -18.30
C ALA A 41 -3.25 -15.86 -17.47
N VAL A 42 -2.33 -16.72 -17.96
CA VAL A 42 -1.84 -17.93 -17.26
C VAL A 42 -0.32 -17.92 -17.27
N ILE A 43 0.29 -17.89 -16.08
CA ILE A 43 1.72 -18.15 -15.93
C ILE A 43 1.94 -19.66 -16.10
N ARG A 44 2.50 -20.03 -17.25
CA ARG A 44 2.80 -21.44 -17.61
C ARG A 44 4.03 -21.94 -16.84
N LEU A 45 5.01 -21.05 -16.67
CA LEU A 45 6.21 -21.31 -15.89
C LEU A 45 6.73 -19.98 -15.33
N ASP A 46 6.97 -19.96 -14.04
CA ASP A 46 7.79 -18.97 -13.36
C ASP A 46 8.97 -19.71 -12.72
N SER A 47 10.15 -19.57 -13.31
CA SER A 47 11.34 -20.26 -12.85
C SER A 47 12.43 -19.28 -12.48
N THR A 48 12.83 -19.30 -11.21
CA THR A 48 13.94 -18.51 -10.68
C THR A 48 15.06 -19.44 -10.21
N ALA A 49 16.27 -19.19 -10.67
CA ALA A 49 17.47 -19.89 -10.25
C ALA A 49 18.49 -18.90 -9.68
N THR A 50 18.62 -18.91 -8.37
CA THR A 50 19.58 -18.06 -7.64
C THR A 50 20.79 -18.87 -7.23
N GLU A 51 21.97 -18.38 -7.55
CA GLU A 51 23.25 -18.93 -7.10
C GLU A 51 24.02 -17.91 -6.27
N CYS A 52 24.17 -18.19 -4.97
CA CYS A 52 25.03 -17.43 -4.08
C CYS A 52 26.47 -17.96 -4.23
N HIS A 53 27.34 -17.22 -4.90
CA HIS A 53 28.74 -17.61 -5.09
C HIS A 53 29.59 -17.35 -3.84
N SER A 54 29.28 -16.26 -3.13
CA SER A 54 29.90 -15.81 -1.87
C SER A 54 28.98 -14.80 -1.19
N LEU A 55 29.37 -14.25 -0.04
CA LEU A 55 28.65 -13.14 0.60
C LEU A 55 28.67 -11.82 -0.23
N LYS A 56 29.55 -11.73 -1.25
CA LYS A 56 29.66 -10.55 -2.12
C LYS A 56 29.03 -10.72 -3.49
N SER A 57 28.80 -11.95 -3.92
CA SER A 57 28.38 -12.21 -5.30
C SER A 57 27.26 -13.23 -5.38
N MET A 58 26.21 -12.84 -6.09
CA MET A 58 25.02 -13.65 -6.37
C MET A 58 24.60 -13.45 -7.81
N THR A 59 24.12 -14.51 -8.45
CA THR A 59 23.52 -14.46 -9.78
C THR A 59 22.11 -15.02 -9.70
N THR A 60 21.13 -14.34 -10.27
CA THR A 60 19.74 -14.83 -10.38
C THR A 60 19.32 -14.85 -11.84
N GLY A 61 19.05 -16.03 -12.33
CA GLY A 61 18.47 -16.26 -13.64
C GLY A 61 16.96 -16.47 -13.53
N HIS A 62 16.21 -15.87 -14.43
CA HIS A 62 14.76 -15.96 -14.47
C HIS A 62 14.29 -16.47 -15.82
N MET A 63 13.20 -17.24 -15.80
CA MET A 63 12.44 -17.62 -16.97
C MET A 63 10.95 -17.51 -16.63
N LEU A 64 10.25 -16.62 -17.31
CA LEU A 64 8.82 -16.40 -17.14
C LEU A 64 8.10 -16.67 -18.46
N VAL A 65 7.21 -17.68 -18.47
CA VAL A 65 6.37 -18.02 -19.62
C VAL A 65 4.93 -17.68 -19.26
N VAL A 66 4.35 -16.70 -19.95
CA VAL A 66 2.98 -16.24 -19.73
C VAL A 66 2.17 -16.37 -20.99
N THR A 67 1.01 -17.03 -20.90
CA THR A 67 0.00 -17.00 -21.97
C THR A 67 -1.04 -15.94 -21.64
N VAL A 68 -1.14 -14.93 -22.49
CA VAL A 68 -2.10 -13.82 -22.40
C VAL A 68 -3.36 -14.22 -23.17
N LEU A 69 -4.52 -14.19 -22.48
CA LEU A 69 -5.78 -14.68 -23.03
C LEU A 69 -6.65 -13.59 -23.65
N ASN A 70 -6.54 -12.37 -23.15
CA ASN A 70 -7.30 -11.21 -23.62
C ASN A 70 -6.56 -9.90 -23.29
N SER A 71 -7.14 -8.75 -23.68
CA SER A 71 -6.53 -7.43 -23.49
C SER A 71 -6.30 -7.02 -22.04
N GLU A 72 -7.08 -7.54 -21.08
CA GLU A 72 -6.87 -7.25 -19.64
C GLU A 72 -5.56 -7.87 -19.12
N GLY A 73 -5.04 -8.89 -19.80
CA GLY A 73 -3.77 -9.54 -19.47
C GLY A 73 -2.57 -8.96 -20.22
N ALA A 74 -2.72 -7.96 -21.08
CA ALA A 74 -1.63 -7.45 -21.93
C ALA A 74 -0.42 -6.93 -21.13
N ASP A 75 -0.65 -6.37 -19.94
CA ASP A 75 0.41 -5.87 -19.04
C ASP A 75 1.40 -6.94 -18.60
N TYR A 76 1.01 -8.21 -18.60
CA TYR A 76 1.93 -9.34 -18.34
C TYR A 76 2.92 -9.60 -19.48
N GLY A 77 2.76 -8.93 -20.61
CA GLY A 77 3.73 -8.86 -21.70
C GLY A 77 4.85 -7.85 -21.49
N HIS A 78 4.79 -7.04 -20.43
CA HIS A 78 5.80 -6.05 -20.13
C HIS A 78 6.92 -6.67 -19.28
N PHE A 79 8.14 -6.42 -19.70
CA PHE A 79 9.33 -6.69 -18.89
C PHE A 79 9.69 -5.43 -18.11
N ILE A 80 9.86 -5.59 -16.81
CA ILE A 80 10.37 -4.52 -15.93
C ILE A 80 11.40 -5.16 -15.00
N GLU A 81 12.60 -4.59 -14.94
CA GLU A 81 13.65 -4.99 -14.01
C GLU A 81 14.35 -3.74 -13.46
N TYR A 82 14.79 -3.82 -12.22
CA TYR A 82 15.48 -2.74 -11.54
C TYR A 82 16.90 -3.17 -11.20
N THR A 83 17.87 -2.33 -11.54
CA THR A 83 19.26 -2.52 -11.11
C THR A 83 19.73 -1.27 -10.38
N SER A 84 20.67 -1.43 -9.45
CA SER A 84 21.30 -0.37 -8.67
C SER A 84 22.82 -0.53 -8.67
N GLU A 85 23.55 0.35 -7.98
CA GLU A 85 24.98 0.18 -7.78
C GLU A 85 25.29 -1.23 -7.24
N GLY A 86 26.26 -1.91 -7.85
CA GLY A 86 26.62 -3.30 -7.52
C GLY A 86 25.73 -4.37 -8.12
N SER A 87 24.65 -4.02 -8.83
CA SER A 87 23.84 -4.97 -9.59
C SER A 87 23.80 -4.65 -11.08
N SER A 88 23.58 -5.66 -11.92
CA SER A 88 23.50 -5.45 -13.37
C SER A 88 22.69 -6.53 -14.08
N LEU A 89 21.85 -6.09 -15.02
CA LEU A 89 21.18 -6.95 -15.98
C LEU A 89 22.19 -7.47 -17.02
N ARG A 90 22.48 -8.77 -16.98
CA ARG A 90 23.49 -9.39 -17.85
C ARG A 90 22.92 -9.85 -19.17
N GLN A 91 21.81 -10.54 -19.12
CA GLN A 91 21.13 -11.10 -20.28
C GLN A 91 19.66 -10.72 -20.25
N LEU A 92 19.06 -10.53 -21.42
CA LEU A 92 17.63 -10.41 -21.61
C LEU A 92 17.27 -10.94 -22.99
N LYS A 93 16.23 -11.77 -23.02
CA LYS A 93 15.60 -12.23 -24.24
C LYS A 93 14.09 -12.37 -24.00
N GLY A 94 13.30 -11.72 -24.82
CA GLY A 94 11.85 -11.90 -24.91
C GLY A 94 11.49 -12.58 -26.22
N THR A 95 10.65 -13.60 -26.17
CA THR A 95 10.16 -14.26 -27.39
C THR A 95 8.64 -14.36 -27.36
N LEU A 96 8.00 -13.85 -28.40
CA LEU A 96 6.56 -13.91 -28.61
C LEU A 96 6.23 -15.12 -29.50
N TYR A 97 5.23 -15.87 -29.06
CA TYR A 97 4.67 -17.02 -29.77
C TYR A 97 3.17 -16.83 -30.01
N ASP A 98 2.66 -17.29 -31.12
CA ASP A 98 1.22 -17.34 -31.36
C ASP A 98 0.53 -18.48 -30.60
N ALA A 99 -0.77 -18.64 -30.80
CA ALA A 99 -1.57 -19.66 -30.14
C ALA A 99 -1.09 -21.11 -30.42
N SER A 100 -0.48 -21.36 -31.59
CA SER A 100 0.07 -22.66 -31.96
C SER A 100 1.45 -22.95 -31.36
N GLY A 101 2.09 -21.93 -30.77
CA GLY A 101 3.45 -22.00 -30.24
C GLY A 101 4.51 -21.70 -31.30
N GLU A 102 4.12 -21.11 -32.45
CA GLU A 102 5.07 -20.62 -33.43
C GLU A 102 5.65 -19.28 -33.05
N LYS A 103 6.96 -19.15 -33.17
CA LYS A 103 7.69 -17.93 -32.85
C LYS A 103 7.37 -16.82 -33.84
N ARG A 104 6.97 -15.66 -33.34
CA ARG A 104 6.60 -14.47 -34.13
C ARG A 104 7.62 -13.36 -34.03
N ARG A 105 8.13 -13.06 -32.83
CA ARG A 105 9.06 -11.96 -32.57
C ARG A 105 10.05 -12.34 -31.48
N THR A 106 11.26 -11.78 -31.56
CA THR A 106 12.25 -11.85 -30.48
C THR A 106 12.81 -10.47 -30.25
N VAL A 107 12.98 -10.12 -29.01
CA VAL A 107 13.60 -8.87 -28.52
C VAL A 107 14.69 -9.21 -27.52
N GLY A 108 15.60 -8.30 -27.29
CA GLY A 108 16.71 -8.52 -26.39
C GLY A 108 17.17 -7.23 -25.70
N LYS A 109 18.33 -7.29 -25.08
CA LYS A 109 18.90 -6.18 -24.32
C LYS A 109 19.11 -4.90 -25.15
N GLY A 110 19.32 -5.03 -26.46
CA GLY A 110 19.45 -3.88 -27.38
C GLY A 110 18.15 -3.13 -27.62
N ASP A 111 17.01 -3.71 -27.29
CA ASP A 111 15.68 -3.09 -27.47
C ASP A 111 15.16 -2.42 -26.18
N LEU A 112 15.93 -2.51 -25.07
CA LEU A 112 15.55 -1.96 -23.77
C LEU A 112 15.44 -0.43 -23.80
N ILE A 113 14.39 0.06 -23.15
CA ILE A 113 14.32 1.44 -22.69
C ILE A 113 14.81 1.45 -21.25
N SER A 114 15.90 2.16 -20.99
CA SER A 114 16.45 2.35 -19.66
C SER A 114 16.29 3.80 -19.26
N THR A 115 15.64 4.04 -18.13
CA THR A 115 15.42 5.37 -17.58
C THR A 115 16.03 5.46 -16.19
N GLU A 116 16.83 6.50 -15.96
CA GLU A 116 17.15 6.95 -14.61
C GLU A 116 15.92 7.66 -14.03
N GLN A 117 15.64 7.43 -12.76
CA GLN A 117 14.40 7.93 -12.18
C GLN A 117 14.41 9.44 -11.88
N SER A 118 13.24 9.98 -11.57
CA SER A 118 12.83 11.38 -11.60
C SER A 118 13.63 12.35 -10.72
N ALA A 119 13.51 13.65 -11.01
CA ALA A 119 14.12 14.77 -10.28
C ALA A 119 13.74 14.88 -8.77
N GLU A 120 12.74 14.11 -8.30
CA GLU A 120 12.30 14.06 -6.90
C GLU A 120 12.92 12.90 -6.12
N MET A 121 13.75 12.05 -6.76
CA MET A 121 14.41 10.89 -6.16
C MET A 121 15.91 10.97 -6.44
N ALA A 122 16.70 10.93 -5.37
CA ALA A 122 18.15 10.68 -5.46
C ALA A 122 18.36 9.18 -5.27
N ASP A 123 18.33 8.41 -6.36
CA ASP A 123 18.56 6.97 -6.34
C ASP A 123 19.62 6.58 -7.39
N ASP A 124 20.15 5.39 -7.23
CA ASP A 124 21.05 4.73 -8.18
C ASP A 124 20.34 3.61 -8.96
N TYR A 125 19.00 3.60 -8.91
CA TYR A 125 18.21 2.62 -9.64
C TYR A 125 18.06 2.99 -11.11
N THR A 126 18.34 2.01 -11.97
CA THR A 126 18.00 2.05 -13.38
C THR A 126 16.81 1.14 -13.62
N THR A 127 15.72 1.69 -14.13
CA THR A 127 14.57 0.90 -14.58
C THR A 127 14.80 0.46 -16.01
N HIS A 128 14.76 -0.84 -16.22
CA HIS A 128 14.82 -1.47 -17.53
C HIS A 128 13.41 -1.89 -17.94
N TYR A 129 12.92 -1.33 -19.03
CA TYR A 129 11.57 -1.58 -19.53
C TYR A 129 11.58 -2.04 -20.97
N LEU A 130 10.70 -3.02 -21.28
CA LEU A 130 10.49 -3.49 -22.65
C LEU A 130 9.08 -4.04 -22.80
N GLU A 131 8.42 -3.69 -23.90
CA GLU A 131 7.09 -4.17 -24.22
C GLU A 131 7.13 -5.19 -25.36
N LEU A 132 6.46 -6.34 -25.15
CA LEU A 132 6.31 -7.39 -26.14
C LEU A 132 4.87 -7.91 -26.13
N THR A 133 4.02 -7.28 -26.94
CA THR A 133 2.58 -7.57 -27.04
C THR A 133 2.18 -8.02 -28.43
N SER A 134 0.98 -8.62 -28.54
CA SER A 134 0.32 -8.99 -29.81
C SER A 134 -1.10 -8.43 -29.86
N PRO A 135 -1.57 -7.95 -31.01
CA PRO A 135 -2.96 -7.53 -31.19
C PRO A 135 -3.95 -8.70 -31.22
N THR A 136 -3.46 -9.94 -31.40
CA THR A 136 -4.30 -11.16 -31.49
C THR A 136 -4.10 -12.05 -30.27
N TYR A 137 -5.19 -12.50 -29.68
CA TYR A 137 -5.22 -13.36 -28.50
C TYR A 137 -5.75 -14.75 -28.83
N PRO A 138 -5.35 -15.82 -28.10
CA PRO A 138 -4.28 -15.82 -27.10
C PRO A 138 -2.89 -15.85 -27.74
N TYR A 139 -1.89 -15.36 -27.02
CA TYR A 139 -0.47 -15.46 -27.37
C TYR A 139 0.36 -15.82 -26.14
N THR A 140 1.58 -16.34 -26.34
CA THR A 140 2.49 -16.69 -25.26
C THR A 140 3.78 -15.89 -25.36
N ILE A 141 4.25 -15.37 -24.25
CA ILE A 141 5.55 -14.70 -24.13
C ILE A 141 6.45 -15.54 -23.24
N CYS A 142 7.71 -15.65 -23.64
CA CYS A 142 8.78 -16.19 -22.82
C CYS A 142 9.82 -15.10 -22.59
N TRP A 143 9.97 -14.68 -21.34
CA TRP A 143 11.04 -13.82 -20.87
C TRP A 143 12.14 -14.66 -20.23
N GLU A 144 13.40 -14.43 -20.62
CA GLU A 144 14.60 -15.03 -20.05
C GLU A 144 15.56 -13.90 -19.71
N TRP A 145 15.98 -13.77 -18.45
CA TRP A 145 16.94 -12.74 -18.07
C TRP A 145 17.80 -13.17 -16.89
N GLU A 146 18.91 -12.46 -16.69
CA GLU A 146 19.87 -12.71 -15.62
C GLU A 146 20.31 -11.40 -14.98
N VAL A 147 20.28 -11.35 -13.64
CA VAL A 147 20.78 -10.26 -12.82
C VAL A 147 21.93 -10.75 -11.97
N THR A 148 23.01 -9.97 -11.91
CA THR A 148 24.15 -10.27 -11.05
C THR A 148 24.33 -9.17 -10.00
N HIS A 149 24.73 -9.60 -8.79
CA HIS A 149 25.16 -8.72 -7.70
C HIS A 149 26.65 -8.96 -7.43
N SER A 150 27.44 -7.89 -7.31
CA SER A 150 28.91 -7.97 -7.20
C SER A 150 29.51 -7.20 -6.02
N ASP A 151 28.75 -6.35 -5.33
CA ASP A 151 29.19 -5.57 -4.15
C ASP A 151 28.49 -5.98 -2.85
N GLY A 152 28.08 -7.24 -2.79
CA GLY A 152 27.32 -7.78 -1.67
C GLY A 152 25.81 -7.72 -1.87
N TYR A 153 25.09 -8.36 -0.97
CA TYR A 153 23.62 -8.38 -0.95
C TYR A 153 23.14 -8.70 0.47
N ILE A 154 22.02 -8.09 0.87
CA ILE A 154 21.43 -8.24 2.20
C ILE A 154 20.20 -9.16 2.19
N SER A 155 19.67 -9.47 1.02
CA SER A 155 18.52 -10.34 0.83
C SER A 155 18.70 -11.28 -0.36
N ILE A 156 18.03 -12.41 -0.32
CA ILE A 156 17.90 -13.34 -1.45
C ILE A 156 16.50 -13.15 -2.02
N PRO A 157 16.31 -13.10 -3.37
CA PRO A 157 15.01 -12.91 -3.98
C PRO A 157 13.96 -13.88 -3.43
N PRO A 158 12.73 -13.42 -3.11
CA PRO A 158 11.68 -14.28 -2.60
C PRO A 158 11.10 -15.17 -3.72
N PHE A 159 10.45 -16.26 -3.32
CA PHE A 159 9.65 -17.08 -4.23
C PHE A 159 8.16 -16.79 -4.00
N ALA A 160 7.56 -15.99 -4.88
CA ALA A 160 6.17 -15.56 -4.78
C ALA A 160 5.48 -15.59 -6.17
N PRO A 161 5.33 -16.78 -6.80
CA PRO A 161 4.87 -16.88 -8.17
C PRO A 161 3.35 -16.78 -8.33
N ALA A 162 2.59 -16.74 -7.22
CA ALA A 162 1.13 -16.74 -7.25
C ALA A 162 0.57 -15.32 -7.33
N HIS A 163 -0.43 -15.11 -8.17
CA HIS A 163 -1.15 -13.85 -8.32
C HIS A 163 -2.50 -13.87 -7.61
N TYR A 164 -2.94 -12.69 -7.13
CA TYR A 164 -4.13 -12.59 -6.29
C TYR A 164 -5.43 -12.71 -7.11
N VAL A 165 -5.52 -11.99 -8.23
CA VAL A 165 -6.68 -11.98 -9.13
C VAL A 165 -6.24 -12.00 -10.59
N GLY A 166 -7.10 -12.54 -11.44
CA GLY A 166 -6.96 -12.42 -12.89
C GLY A 166 -5.90 -13.31 -13.55
N VAL A 167 -4.98 -13.93 -12.79
CA VAL A 167 -3.90 -14.76 -13.33
C VAL A 167 -3.73 -16.04 -12.54
N SER A 168 -3.74 -17.16 -13.23
CA SER A 168 -3.43 -18.49 -12.66
C SER A 168 -1.98 -18.88 -12.89
N LEU A 169 -1.46 -19.75 -12.03
CA LEU A 169 -0.12 -20.33 -12.13
C LEU A 169 -0.22 -21.81 -12.44
N GLU A 170 0.38 -22.24 -13.55
CA GLU A 170 0.54 -23.66 -13.86
C GLU A 170 1.70 -24.26 -13.06
N ARG A 171 2.88 -23.63 -13.11
CA ARG A 171 4.07 -24.09 -12.39
C ARG A 171 5.01 -22.95 -12.02
N GLY A 172 5.38 -22.88 -10.74
CA GLY A 172 6.44 -22.05 -10.19
C GLY A 172 7.59 -22.93 -9.69
N VAL A 173 8.84 -22.55 -9.98
CA VAL A 173 10.04 -23.28 -9.55
C VAL A 173 11.06 -22.27 -9.03
N TYR A 174 11.55 -22.50 -7.82
CA TYR A 174 12.67 -21.75 -7.27
C TYR A 174 13.82 -22.69 -6.94
N THR A 175 15.01 -22.38 -7.43
CA THR A 175 16.22 -23.15 -7.16
C THR A 175 17.26 -22.24 -6.51
N LEU A 176 17.65 -22.54 -5.28
CA LEU A 176 18.73 -21.84 -4.58
C LEU A 176 19.95 -22.75 -4.52
N THR A 177 21.03 -22.31 -5.14
CA THR A 177 22.33 -22.97 -5.13
C THR A 177 23.29 -22.16 -4.26
N THR A 178 23.91 -22.81 -3.29
CA THR A 178 24.86 -22.17 -2.36
C THR A 178 26.11 -23.01 -2.21
N PRO A 179 27.26 -22.42 -1.81
CA PRO A 179 28.36 -23.22 -1.27
C PRO A 179 27.88 -24.09 -0.11
N LYS A 180 28.54 -25.22 0.10
CA LYS A 180 28.14 -26.22 1.11
C LYS A 180 28.01 -25.64 2.52
N ASP A 181 28.93 -24.74 2.88
CA ASP A 181 28.99 -24.14 4.21
C ASP A 181 28.25 -22.79 4.30
N TYR A 182 27.62 -22.35 3.20
CA TYR A 182 26.81 -21.13 3.18
C TYR A 182 25.52 -21.33 3.97
N LYS A 183 25.27 -20.45 4.95
CA LYS A 183 24.08 -20.52 5.79
C LYS A 183 23.04 -19.49 5.33
N PHE A 184 21.82 -19.93 5.26
CA PHE A 184 20.66 -19.09 5.00
C PHE A 184 19.44 -19.65 5.72
N SER A 185 18.51 -18.78 6.05
CA SER A 185 17.21 -19.09 6.62
C SER A 185 16.10 -18.83 5.60
N PHE A 186 15.00 -19.56 5.69
CA PHE A 186 13.82 -19.33 4.88
C PHE A 186 12.54 -19.51 5.69
N LYS A 187 11.47 -18.84 5.25
CA LYS A 187 10.14 -18.95 5.86
C LYS A 187 9.07 -19.05 4.78
N GLY A 188 8.33 -20.15 4.77
CA GLY A 188 7.09 -20.26 4.01
C GLY A 188 5.95 -19.52 4.71
N ALA A 189 5.23 -18.69 3.96
CA ALA A 189 4.01 -18.05 4.38
C ALA A 189 2.85 -18.55 3.52
N ASN A 190 1.74 -18.92 4.14
CA ASN A 190 0.56 -19.53 3.50
C ASN A 190 0.88 -20.81 2.69
N THR A 191 1.99 -21.45 3.00
CA THR A 191 2.47 -22.69 2.38
C THR A 191 3.32 -23.50 3.36
N SER A 192 3.27 -24.82 3.23
CA SER A 192 4.13 -25.77 3.95
C SER A 192 5.11 -26.49 3.03
N ILE A 193 5.39 -25.88 1.86
CA ILE A 193 6.29 -26.51 0.88
C ILE A 193 7.72 -26.47 1.40
N GLU A 194 8.33 -27.67 1.52
CA GLU A 194 9.73 -27.83 1.88
C GLU A 194 10.60 -28.04 0.65
N PRO A 195 11.88 -27.68 0.68
CA PRO A 195 12.78 -27.85 -0.45
C PRO A 195 13.19 -29.32 -0.68
N GLN A 196 13.30 -29.68 -1.94
CA GLN A 196 14.09 -30.85 -2.32
C GLN A 196 15.56 -30.47 -2.30
N VAL A 197 16.35 -31.11 -1.43
CA VAL A 197 17.77 -30.78 -1.24
C VAL A 197 18.65 -31.84 -1.88
N SER A 198 19.64 -31.40 -2.64
CA SER A 198 20.70 -32.26 -3.19
C SER A 198 22.08 -31.63 -3.02
N LEU A 199 23.10 -32.47 -2.90
CA LEU A 199 24.49 -32.03 -2.86
C LEU A 199 25.15 -32.35 -4.20
N GLN A 200 25.77 -31.35 -4.81
CA GLN A 200 26.45 -31.45 -6.08
C GLN A 200 27.90 -30.95 -5.92
N LYS A 201 28.84 -31.86 -5.69
CA LYS A 201 30.23 -31.52 -5.32
C LYS A 201 30.25 -30.65 -4.04
N GLU A 202 30.78 -29.42 -4.14
CA GLU A 202 30.88 -28.47 -3.02
C GLU A 202 29.68 -27.50 -2.95
N LYS A 203 28.57 -27.81 -3.66
CA LYS A 203 27.36 -26.99 -3.68
C LYS A 203 26.17 -27.72 -3.10
N LYS A 204 25.33 -27.00 -2.39
CA LYS A 204 23.99 -27.40 -1.92
C LYS A 204 22.96 -26.78 -2.85
N VAL A 205 22.09 -27.62 -3.42
CA VAL A 205 20.98 -27.18 -4.27
C VAL A 205 19.68 -27.46 -3.54
N SER A 206 18.90 -26.41 -3.30
CA SER A 206 17.59 -26.48 -2.65
C SER A 206 16.52 -26.01 -3.65
N LYS A 207 15.48 -26.83 -3.87
CA LYS A 207 14.46 -26.58 -4.90
C LYS A 207 13.07 -26.62 -4.31
N TRP A 208 12.28 -25.56 -4.55
CA TRP A 208 10.86 -25.45 -4.20
C TRP A 208 10.02 -25.45 -5.47
N VAL A 209 8.82 -26.03 -5.40
CA VAL A 209 7.90 -26.12 -6.54
C VAL A 209 6.48 -25.82 -6.06
N MET A 210 5.78 -24.93 -6.76
CA MET A 210 4.36 -24.63 -6.59
C MET A 210 3.64 -24.90 -7.90
N GLU A 211 2.47 -25.56 -7.87
CA GLU A 211 1.75 -25.95 -9.08
C GLU A 211 0.24 -25.75 -8.92
N GLY A 212 -0.42 -25.42 -10.03
CA GLY A 212 -1.88 -25.43 -10.11
C GLY A 212 -2.59 -24.38 -9.25
N ILE A 213 -1.99 -23.20 -9.04
CA ILE A 213 -2.57 -22.17 -8.20
C ILE A 213 -3.57 -21.33 -9.00
N LEU A 214 -4.82 -21.33 -8.53
CA LEU A 214 -5.89 -20.51 -9.11
C LEU A 214 -5.97 -19.17 -8.40
N PRO A 215 -6.21 -18.06 -9.12
CA PRO A 215 -6.45 -16.77 -8.50
C PRO A 215 -7.81 -16.74 -7.83
N TYR A 216 -7.98 -15.80 -6.94
CA TYR A 216 -9.29 -15.49 -6.39
C TYR A 216 -10.08 -14.59 -7.35
N ARG A 217 -11.39 -14.66 -7.30
CA ARG A 217 -12.24 -13.68 -8.01
C ARG A 217 -12.23 -12.37 -7.23
N LYS A 218 -12.12 -11.24 -7.96
CA LYS A 218 -12.20 -9.90 -7.36
C LYS A 218 -13.51 -9.74 -6.59
N ASP A 219 -13.43 -9.34 -5.33
CA ASP A 219 -14.53 -9.27 -4.39
C ASP A 219 -14.36 -8.07 -3.45
N ALA A 220 -15.42 -7.63 -2.78
CA ALA A 220 -15.32 -6.59 -1.76
C ALA A 220 -14.60 -7.11 -0.52
N PHE A 221 -13.81 -6.25 0.12
CA PHE A 221 -13.14 -6.53 1.38
C PHE A 221 -12.34 -7.84 1.37
N MET A 222 -11.53 -8.03 0.33
CA MET A 222 -10.59 -9.15 0.28
C MET A 222 -9.47 -8.93 1.29
N PRO A 223 -9.01 -9.98 2.00
CA PRO A 223 -7.84 -9.89 2.88
C PRO A 223 -6.58 -9.44 2.12
N HIS A 224 -5.59 -8.95 2.86
CA HIS A 224 -4.34 -8.52 2.25
C HIS A 224 -3.67 -9.68 1.48
N PRO A 225 -3.15 -9.48 0.25
CA PRO A 225 -2.58 -10.55 -0.58
C PRO A 225 -1.52 -11.40 0.14
N GLN A 226 -0.62 -10.76 0.88
CA GLN A 226 0.45 -11.46 1.62
C GLN A 226 -0.07 -12.36 2.76
N SER A 227 -1.27 -12.08 3.29
CA SER A 227 -1.89 -12.96 4.29
C SER A 227 -2.55 -14.22 3.69
N ILE A 228 -2.63 -14.32 2.36
CA ILE A 228 -3.35 -15.37 1.64
C ILE A 228 -2.50 -16.11 0.63
N LEU A 229 -1.68 -15.39 -0.15
CA LEU A 229 -0.91 -16.01 -1.24
C LEU A 229 0.29 -16.78 -0.69
N PRO A 230 0.54 -18.00 -1.22
CA PRO A 230 1.72 -18.75 -0.86
C PRO A 230 2.99 -18.06 -1.36
N HIS A 231 3.95 -17.87 -0.47
CA HIS A 231 5.27 -17.35 -0.81
C HIS A 231 6.32 -17.85 0.17
N ILE A 232 7.58 -17.77 -0.24
CA ILE A 232 8.74 -18.15 0.59
C ILE A 232 9.73 -16.99 0.58
N LEU A 233 10.08 -16.53 1.77
CA LEU A 233 11.10 -15.52 2.01
C LEU A 233 12.43 -16.19 2.32
N PHE A 234 13.52 -15.58 1.90
CA PHE A 234 14.88 -16.05 2.15
C PHE A 234 15.74 -14.92 2.73
N THR A 235 16.67 -15.28 3.60
CA THR A 235 17.67 -14.35 4.11
C THR A 235 19.02 -15.07 4.28
N PRO A 236 20.15 -14.46 3.93
CA PRO A 236 21.46 -14.99 4.29
C PRO A 236 21.68 -14.81 5.79
N ASP A 237 22.23 -15.82 6.50
CA ASP A 237 22.53 -15.68 7.93
C ASP A 237 23.65 -14.66 8.18
N GLU A 238 24.58 -14.53 7.23
CA GLU A 238 25.62 -13.52 7.19
C GLU A 238 25.62 -12.82 5.82
N PHE A 239 25.91 -11.53 5.79
CA PHE A 239 25.91 -10.77 4.55
C PHE A 239 27.01 -9.71 4.51
N ILE A 240 27.36 -9.29 3.31
CA ILE A 240 28.13 -8.08 3.04
C ILE A 240 27.22 -7.17 2.20
N TYR A 241 27.17 -5.89 2.55
CA TYR A 241 26.40 -4.89 1.84
C TYR A 241 27.14 -3.57 1.84
N HIS A 242 27.50 -3.06 0.65
CA HIS A 242 28.28 -1.82 0.47
C HIS A 242 29.48 -1.70 1.44
N LYS A 243 30.36 -2.71 1.47
CA LYS A 243 31.57 -2.79 2.31
C LYS A 243 31.32 -2.93 3.82
N THR A 244 30.07 -3.00 4.27
CA THR A 244 29.74 -3.37 5.64
C THR A 244 29.41 -4.85 5.72
N SER A 245 29.63 -5.47 6.88
CA SER A 245 29.27 -6.86 7.13
C SER A 245 28.29 -6.96 8.29
N GLY A 246 27.30 -7.82 8.16
CA GLY A 246 26.27 -8.03 9.17
C GLY A 246 25.80 -9.47 9.24
N LYS A 247 24.91 -9.72 10.21
CA LYS A 247 24.24 -11.00 10.38
C LYS A 247 22.74 -10.79 10.40
N ALA A 248 22.01 -11.73 9.80
CA ALA A 248 20.54 -11.76 9.81
C ALA A 248 20.03 -13.13 10.32
N SER A 249 20.82 -13.81 11.14
CA SER A 249 20.41 -15.05 11.82
C SER A 249 19.31 -14.82 12.86
N SER A 250 19.13 -13.58 13.33
CA SER A 250 18.04 -13.14 14.19
C SER A 250 17.82 -11.63 14.04
N TRP A 251 16.66 -11.12 14.49
CA TRP A 251 16.38 -9.69 14.53
C TRP A 251 17.33 -8.93 15.48
N GLU A 252 17.81 -9.59 16.53
CA GLU A 252 18.81 -9.01 17.41
C GLU A 252 20.13 -8.76 16.67
N GLU A 253 20.62 -9.75 15.92
CA GLU A 253 21.87 -9.62 15.15
C GLU A 253 21.74 -8.60 14.01
N TYR A 254 20.62 -8.64 13.29
CA TYR A 254 20.30 -7.62 12.27
C TYR A 254 20.25 -6.22 12.91
N GLY A 255 19.61 -6.12 14.06
CA GLY A 255 19.51 -4.87 14.82
C GLY A 255 20.85 -4.28 15.23
N LYS A 256 21.83 -5.11 15.64
CA LYS A 256 23.20 -4.67 15.95
C LYS A 256 23.89 -4.05 14.74
N TRP A 257 23.73 -4.65 13.57
CA TRP A 257 24.31 -4.11 12.33
C TRP A 257 23.65 -2.78 11.94
N GLN A 258 22.32 -2.69 11.91
CA GLN A 258 21.63 -1.45 11.59
C GLN A 258 21.91 -0.36 12.63
N TRP A 259 21.99 -0.72 13.93
CA TRP A 259 22.40 0.20 14.98
C TRP A 259 23.78 0.80 14.72
N ALA A 260 24.72 0.01 14.24
CA ALA A 260 26.07 0.51 13.88
C ALA A 260 26.01 1.53 12.72
N LEU A 261 25.08 1.37 11.78
CA LEU A 261 24.88 2.36 10.70
C LEU A 261 24.31 3.70 11.20
N LEU A 262 23.62 3.72 12.34
CA LEU A 262 23.06 4.93 12.96
C LEU A 262 24.13 5.72 13.75
N GLN A 263 25.24 5.10 14.13
CA GLN A 263 26.24 5.72 15.00
C GLN A 263 26.89 6.94 14.33
N GLY A 264 26.96 8.07 15.07
CA GLY A 264 27.53 9.31 14.58
C GLY A 264 26.68 10.08 13.56
N ARG A 265 25.46 9.58 13.25
CA ARG A 265 24.55 10.25 12.31
C ARG A 265 23.66 11.31 12.98
N ASP A 266 23.59 11.32 14.30
CA ASP A 266 22.77 12.22 15.13
C ASP A 266 23.55 13.42 15.69
N SER A 267 24.65 13.84 15.06
CA SER A 267 25.40 15.03 15.44
C SER A 267 24.81 16.30 14.82
N LEU A 268 24.78 17.39 15.61
CA LEU A 268 24.37 18.74 15.20
C LEU A 268 25.58 19.69 15.26
N SER A 269 25.63 20.70 14.39
CA SER A 269 26.57 21.81 14.52
C SER A 269 26.22 22.70 15.73
N GLN A 270 27.14 23.57 16.20
CA GLN A 270 26.82 24.45 17.31
C GLN A 270 25.67 25.39 16.97
N GLU A 271 25.62 25.95 15.78
CA GLU A 271 24.52 26.81 15.31
C GLU A 271 23.17 26.09 15.34
N GLN A 272 23.16 24.81 14.96
CA GLN A 272 21.95 24.00 14.99
C GLN A 272 21.52 23.66 16.42
N LYS A 273 22.45 23.45 17.34
CA LYS A 273 22.17 23.29 18.77
C LYS A 273 21.58 24.56 19.36
N ASP A 274 22.20 25.72 19.08
CA ASP A 274 21.71 27.03 19.52
C ASP A 274 20.30 27.28 18.98
N LEU A 275 20.01 26.89 17.74
CA LEU A 275 18.66 26.95 17.16
C LEU A 275 17.66 26.05 17.93
N VAL A 276 18.04 24.82 18.25
CA VAL A 276 17.19 23.89 19.04
C VAL A 276 16.87 24.50 20.40
N HIS A 277 17.87 25.07 21.09
CA HIS A 277 17.70 25.77 22.36
C HIS A 277 16.80 26.99 22.23
N SER A 278 16.97 27.80 21.18
CA SER A 278 16.11 28.98 20.94
C SER A 278 14.63 28.61 20.77
N ILE A 279 14.35 27.43 20.23
CA ILE A 279 12.99 26.92 20.05
C ILE A 279 12.42 26.36 21.36
N THR A 280 13.26 25.74 22.21
CA THR A 280 12.77 24.87 23.28
C THR A 280 12.98 25.37 24.70
N ASP A 281 13.96 26.27 24.96
CA ASP A 281 14.34 26.61 26.35
C ASP A 281 13.24 27.35 27.13
N THR A 282 12.39 28.10 26.42
CA THR A 282 11.24 28.77 27.03
C THR A 282 10.01 27.86 27.23
N ILE A 283 10.07 26.63 26.72
CA ILE A 283 8.95 25.67 26.81
C ILE A 283 9.20 24.69 27.97
N PRO A 284 8.39 24.74 29.03
CA PRO A 284 8.63 23.91 30.21
C PRO A 284 8.18 22.45 30.03
N LEU A 285 7.18 22.21 29.17
CA LEU A 285 6.55 20.90 29.03
C LEU A 285 7.26 20.06 27.95
N ARG A 286 7.70 18.85 28.33
CA ARG A 286 8.38 17.91 27.44
C ARG A 286 7.61 17.66 26.13
N ARG A 287 6.32 17.40 26.21
CA ARG A 287 5.48 17.17 25.00
C ARG A 287 5.39 18.39 24.11
N GLU A 288 5.38 19.58 24.65
CA GLU A 288 5.35 20.82 23.83
C GLU A 288 6.70 21.09 23.16
N LYS A 289 7.83 20.71 23.80
CA LYS A 289 9.15 20.73 23.14
C LYS A 289 9.17 19.79 21.93
N ILE A 290 8.65 18.56 22.08
CA ILE A 290 8.55 17.58 20.99
C ILE A 290 7.72 18.17 19.84
N LYS A 291 6.56 18.73 20.13
CA LYS A 291 5.68 19.37 19.12
C LYS A 291 6.36 20.55 18.40
N ALA A 292 7.11 21.36 19.13
CA ALA A 292 7.84 22.50 18.56
C ALA A 292 8.93 22.06 17.60
N LEU A 293 9.74 21.07 17.99
CA LEU A 293 10.79 20.50 17.13
C LEU A 293 10.23 19.74 15.93
N TYR A 294 9.14 18.99 16.11
CA TYR A 294 8.45 18.32 15.01
C TYR A 294 7.89 19.31 13.98
N ARG A 295 7.29 20.40 14.44
CA ARG A 295 6.81 21.48 13.57
C ARG A 295 7.99 22.16 12.86
N HIS A 296 9.08 22.43 13.57
CA HIS A 296 10.28 23.01 12.98
C HIS A 296 10.85 22.12 11.87
N LEU A 297 10.95 20.81 12.10
CA LEU A 297 11.37 19.86 11.05
C LEU A 297 10.52 20.03 9.79
N GLY A 298 9.20 20.03 9.90
CA GLY A 298 8.31 20.15 8.75
C GLY A 298 8.37 21.50 8.03
N GLN A 299 8.71 22.58 8.75
CA GLN A 299 8.88 23.92 8.16
C GLN A 299 10.23 24.14 7.50
N SER A 300 11.28 23.46 7.99
CA SER A 300 12.65 23.65 7.55
C SER A 300 13.14 22.61 6.55
N THR A 301 12.40 21.52 6.35
CA THR A 301 12.81 20.42 5.48
C THR A 301 11.67 19.97 4.55
N ARG A 302 12.06 19.30 3.45
CA ARG A 302 11.15 18.59 2.57
C ARG A 302 11.61 17.14 2.35
N TYR A 303 10.68 16.27 2.09
CA TYR A 303 10.96 14.88 1.76
C TYR A 303 11.59 14.77 0.36
N VAL A 304 12.71 14.06 0.27
CA VAL A 304 13.34 13.63 -0.97
C VAL A 304 13.83 12.21 -0.74
N SER A 305 13.38 11.25 -1.54
CA SER A 305 13.81 9.85 -1.43
C SER A 305 15.31 9.75 -1.74
N ILE A 306 16.07 9.07 -0.87
CA ILE A 306 17.52 8.86 -1.02
C ILE A 306 17.80 7.37 -0.92
N GLN A 307 18.16 6.76 -2.06
CA GLN A 307 18.39 5.32 -2.21
C GLN A 307 19.76 5.05 -2.86
N LEU A 308 20.78 5.82 -2.51
CA LEU A 308 22.12 5.72 -3.06
C LEU A 308 22.98 4.76 -2.25
N GLY A 309 23.26 3.58 -2.78
CA GLY A 309 24.12 2.57 -2.16
C GLY A 309 23.76 2.30 -0.70
N LEU A 310 24.75 2.44 0.22
CA LEU A 310 24.50 2.28 1.66
C LEU A 310 23.46 3.27 2.20
N GLY A 311 23.27 4.44 1.57
CA GLY A 311 22.25 5.43 1.93
C GLY A 311 20.82 4.93 1.77
N GLY A 312 20.61 3.82 1.06
CA GLY A 312 19.33 3.10 1.07
C GLY A 312 18.91 2.59 2.46
N LEU A 313 19.88 2.35 3.37
CA LEU A 313 19.65 1.86 4.73
C LEU A 313 20.25 2.75 5.82
N GLN A 314 21.31 3.48 5.53
CA GLN A 314 21.94 4.42 6.46
C GLN A 314 21.31 5.81 6.33
N PRO A 315 20.87 6.47 7.41
CA PRO A 315 20.33 7.83 7.35
C PRO A 315 21.39 8.86 6.94
N MET A 316 20.97 9.91 6.26
CA MET A 316 21.76 11.13 6.12
C MET A 316 22.05 11.70 7.52
N ALA A 317 23.26 12.24 7.72
CA ALA A 317 23.61 12.84 9.01
C ALA A 317 22.71 14.04 9.32
N ALA A 318 22.26 14.16 10.58
CA ALA A 318 21.29 15.16 11.01
C ALA A 318 21.69 16.60 10.66
N HIS A 319 22.98 16.97 10.86
CA HIS A 319 23.48 18.30 10.50
C HIS A 319 23.35 18.58 9.00
N LYS A 320 23.48 17.58 8.13
CA LYS A 320 23.32 17.74 6.68
C LYS A 320 21.86 17.91 6.30
N VAL A 321 20.95 17.15 6.93
CA VAL A 321 19.51 17.30 6.71
C VAL A 321 19.07 18.73 6.99
N LEU A 322 19.45 19.30 8.15
CA LEU A 322 19.12 20.68 8.49
C LEU A 322 19.82 21.71 7.56
N SER A 323 21.07 21.46 7.16
CA SER A 323 21.79 22.40 6.29
C SER A 323 21.25 22.42 4.85
N TYR A 324 20.80 21.26 4.34
CA TYR A 324 20.30 21.15 2.96
C TYR A 324 18.77 21.33 2.86
N GLY A 325 18.08 21.24 3.99
CA GLY A 325 16.62 21.30 4.02
C GLY A 325 15.93 20.12 3.33
N ILE A 326 16.62 18.97 3.18
CA ILE A 326 16.08 17.76 2.55
C ILE A 326 16.48 16.51 3.31
N GLY A 327 15.62 15.47 3.23
CA GLY A 327 15.91 14.15 3.75
C GLY A 327 14.82 13.15 3.35
N ASP A 328 15.18 11.87 3.36
CA ASP A 328 14.21 10.78 3.25
C ASP A 328 13.66 10.39 4.64
N CYS A 329 12.84 9.33 4.70
CA CYS A 329 12.27 8.86 5.97
C CYS A 329 13.34 8.61 7.04
N LYS A 330 14.48 8.03 6.65
CA LYS A 330 15.62 7.75 7.52
C LYS A 330 16.29 9.03 8.01
N GLY A 331 16.61 9.93 7.09
CA GLY A 331 17.28 11.19 7.38
C GLY A 331 16.44 12.11 8.24
N LEU A 332 15.16 12.30 7.92
CA LEU A 332 14.23 13.15 8.66
C LEU A 332 13.98 12.61 10.08
N SER A 333 13.77 11.31 10.24
CA SER A 333 13.59 10.68 11.55
C SER A 333 14.86 10.79 12.41
N ASN A 334 16.03 10.55 11.83
CA ASN A 334 17.30 10.73 12.52
C ASN A 334 17.59 12.20 12.86
N CYS A 335 17.17 13.13 12.04
CA CYS A 335 17.29 14.57 12.29
C CYS A 335 16.44 14.99 13.50
N LEU A 336 15.17 14.58 13.55
CA LEU A 336 14.32 14.83 14.70
C LEU A 336 14.87 14.18 15.97
N LYS A 337 15.38 12.93 15.86
CA LYS A 337 16.05 12.24 16.96
C LYS A 337 17.23 13.06 17.51
N ALA A 338 18.04 13.64 16.63
CA ALA A 338 19.19 14.48 17.03
C ALA A 338 18.73 15.76 17.77
N MET A 339 17.72 16.44 17.26
CA MET A 339 17.16 17.63 17.92
C MET A 339 16.54 17.30 19.28
N LEU A 340 15.81 16.19 19.41
CA LEU A 340 15.25 15.74 20.68
C LEU A 340 16.36 15.38 21.69
N LYS A 341 17.40 14.72 21.24
CA LYS A 341 18.58 14.34 22.07
C LYS A 341 19.27 15.58 22.64
N GLU A 342 19.40 16.67 21.90
CA GLU A 342 19.97 17.94 22.37
C GLU A 342 19.17 18.52 23.55
N CYS A 343 17.86 18.27 23.58
CA CYS A 343 16.98 18.67 24.69
C CYS A 343 16.89 17.60 25.82
N GLY A 344 17.73 16.57 25.80
CA GLY A 344 17.66 15.46 26.76
C GLY A 344 16.44 14.56 26.61
N ILE A 345 15.81 14.55 25.44
CA ILE A 345 14.65 13.71 25.14
C ILE A 345 15.10 12.48 24.35
N GLU A 346 15.05 11.31 24.99
CA GLU A 346 15.35 10.05 24.33
C GLU A 346 14.27 9.68 23.31
N SER A 347 14.70 9.08 22.20
CA SER A 347 13.83 8.55 21.15
C SER A 347 14.48 7.39 20.41
N ASN A 348 13.65 6.51 19.88
CA ASN A 348 14.03 5.30 19.18
C ASN A 348 13.76 5.43 17.70
N TYR A 349 14.74 5.07 16.89
CA TYR A 349 14.57 4.89 15.46
C TYR A 349 13.72 3.64 15.21
N VAL A 350 12.78 3.70 14.26
CA VAL A 350 11.81 2.63 14.06
C VAL A 350 11.65 2.35 12.57
N GLU A 351 11.85 1.10 12.18
CA GLU A 351 11.53 0.62 10.83
C GLU A 351 10.16 -0.07 10.83
N VAL A 352 9.35 0.21 9.83
CA VAL A 352 8.00 -0.35 9.67
C VAL A 352 7.73 -0.65 8.20
N ASN A 353 6.76 -1.51 7.91
CA ASN A 353 6.26 -1.72 6.56
C ASN A 353 4.90 -1.05 6.41
N THR A 354 4.77 -0.12 5.48
CA THR A 354 3.52 0.60 5.21
C THR A 354 2.51 -0.21 4.39
N ASN A 355 2.98 -1.26 3.71
CA ASN A 355 2.16 -2.11 2.85
C ASN A 355 1.77 -3.44 3.51
N ASN A 356 2.58 -3.93 4.45
CA ASN A 356 2.37 -5.20 5.15
C ASN A 356 2.35 -4.98 6.66
N PRO A 357 1.25 -5.31 7.34
CA PRO A 357 1.16 -5.12 8.80
C PRO A 357 1.98 -6.12 9.62
N ALA A 358 2.45 -7.21 9.01
CA ALA A 358 3.15 -8.27 9.73
C ALA A 358 4.65 -8.28 9.44
N ILE A 359 5.46 -8.47 10.49
CA ILE A 359 6.87 -8.86 10.41
C ILE A 359 6.96 -10.31 10.90
N HIS A 360 7.66 -11.16 10.16
CA HIS A 360 7.92 -12.54 10.61
C HIS A 360 8.97 -12.53 11.73
N PRO A 361 8.61 -12.93 12.96
CA PRO A 361 9.54 -12.84 14.09
C PRO A 361 10.72 -13.82 13.95
N ASP A 362 10.53 -14.93 13.25
CA ASP A 362 11.50 -16.01 13.10
C ASP A 362 12.43 -15.82 11.88
N LEU A 363 12.28 -14.74 11.10
CA LEU A 363 13.10 -14.49 9.91
C LEU A 363 13.51 -13.02 9.85
N ALA A 364 14.73 -12.72 10.24
CA ALA A 364 15.25 -11.36 10.10
C ALA A 364 15.60 -11.07 8.63
N SER A 365 15.03 -10.00 8.08
CA SER A 365 15.33 -9.58 6.71
C SER A 365 14.99 -8.11 6.48
N ALA A 366 15.90 -7.37 5.86
CA ALA A 366 15.70 -5.98 5.47
C ALA A 366 14.49 -5.77 4.53
N SER A 367 14.11 -6.81 3.77
CA SER A 367 12.96 -6.74 2.85
C SER A 367 11.60 -6.68 3.53
N GLN A 368 11.53 -6.83 4.86
CA GLN A 368 10.27 -6.79 5.60
C GLN A 368 9.89 -5.38 6.08
N THR A 369 10.74 -4.38 5.91
CA THR A 369 10.48 -2.98 6.23
C THR A 369 10.70 -2.10 5.00
N ASN A 370 9.99 -0.97 4.89
CA ASN A 370 10.13 -0.04 3.77
C ASN A 370 10.01 1.44 4.18
N HIS A 371 9.84 1.72 5.46
CA HIS A 371 9.64 3.07 5.96
C HIS A 371 10.25 3.26 7.36
N VAL A 372 10.55 4.49 7.70
CA VAL A 372 11.15 4.86 8.99
C VAL A 372 10.36 5.97 9.65
N ILE A 373 10.07 5.77 10.93
CA ILE A 373 9.45 6.75 11.82
C ILE A 373 10.25 6.86 13.12
N LEU A 374 9.83 7.72 14.04
CA LEU A 374 10.46 7.86 15.34
C LEU A 374 9.49 7.52 16.46
N LYS A 375 9.94 6.77 17.47
CA LYS A 375 9.21 6.52 18.71
C LYS A 375 9.83 7.33 19.86
N VAL A 376 9.04 8.10 20.59
CA VAL A 376 9.47 8.80 21.79
C VAL A 376 8.77 8.16 22.99
N PRO A 377 9.49 7.43 23.85
CA PRO A 377 8.92 6.84 25.06
C PRO A 377 8.35 7.93 25.99
N ASP A 378 7.13 7.74 26.48
CA ASP A 378 6.46 8.69 27.37
C ASP A 378 5.57 7.95 28.38
N PRO A 379 5.64 8.28 29.68
CA PRO A 379 4.83 7.63 30.73
C PRO A 379 3.32 7.67 30.49
N ALA A 380 2.83 8.68 29.74
CA ALA A 380 1.41 8.81 29.41
C ALA A 380 1.03 8.15 28.08
N GLY A 381 1.91 7.27 27.56
CA GLY A 381 1.80 6.58 26.27
C GLY A 381 2.78 7.11 25.24
N ASP A 382 3.51 6.18 24.62
CA ASP A 382 4.55 6.48 23.63
C ASP A 382 4.03 7.33 22.46
N LEU A 383 4.85 8.27 22.01
CA LEU A 383 4.55 9.06 20.81
C LEU A 383 5.25 8.43 19.60
N TRP A 384 4.47 8.15 18.58
CA TRP A 384 4.94 7.67 17.27
C TRP A 384 4.90 8.84 16.30
N LEU A 385 6.04 9.22 15.75
CA LEU A 385 6.20 10.46 14.98
C LEU A 385 6.51 10.14 13.51
N GLU A 386 5.58 10.51 12.62
CA GLU A 386 5.76 10.44 11.17
C GLU A 386 6.53 11.67 10.69
N CYS A 387 7.82 11.47 10.36
CA CYS A 387 8.71 12.58 10.03
C CYS A 387 8.66 13.02 8.56
N THR A 388 8.05 12.22 7.67
CA THR A 388 7.96 12.52 6.23
C THR A 388 6.71 13.34 5.87
N ASN A 389 5.71 13.32 6.74
CA ASN A 389 4.50 14.12 6.57
C ASN A 389 4.12 14.80 7.89
N THR A 390 4.68 15.96 8.12
CA THR A 390 4.44 16.77 9.33
C THR A 390 3.13 17.56 9.31
N SER A 391 2.26 17.37 8.32
CA SER A 391 0.86 17.80 8.38
C SER A 391 0.04 16.96 9.38
N TYR A 392 0.51 15.75 9.71
CA TYR A 392 -0.06 14.99 10.80
C TYR A 392 0.24 15.62 12.16
N PRO A 393 -0.71 15.59 13.10
CA PRO A 393 -0.45 16.00 14.48
C PRO A 393 0.68 15.15 15.09
N PRO A 394 1.60 15.77 15.86
CA PRO A 394 2.67 15.02 16.53
C PRO A 394 2.14 13.90 17.43
N GLY A 395 2.56 12.67 17.19
CA GLY A 395 2.10 11.48 17.91
C GLY A 395 0.86 10.81 17.30
N TYR A 396 0.34 11.33 16.22
CA TYR A 396 -0.72 10.67 15.47
C TYR A 396 -0.17 9.46 14.70
N ILE A 397 -0.88 8.34 14.83
CA ILE A 397 -0.56 7.10 14.12
C ILE A 397 -1.46 7.00 12.89
N HIS A 398 -0.91 7.28 11.71
CA HIS A 398 -1.69 7.30 10.48
C HIS A 398 -2.06 5.88 9.99
N SER A 399 -3.02 5.84 9.07
CA SER A 399 -3.67 4.59 8.64
C SER A 399 -2.73 3.52 8.06
N ASN A 400 -1.61 3.92 7.44
CA ASN A 400 -0.70 2.98 6.77
C ASN A 400 0.25 2.26 7.74
N ILE A 401 0.26 2.64 9.04
CA ILE A 401 1.11 2.00 10.05
C ILE A 401 0.34 1.58 11.31
N ALA A 402 -0.90 2.03 11.49
CA ALA A 402 -1.72 1.72 12.66
C ALA A 402 -1.94 0.21 12.80
N GLY A 403 -1.54 -0.34 13.95
CA GLY A 403 -1.64 -1.78 14.24
C GLY A 403 -0.56 -2.66 13.59
N HIS A 404 0.39 -2.09 12.84
CA HIS A 404 1.49 -2.81 12.22
C HIS A 404 2.55 -3.22 13.24
N HIS A 405 3.30 -4.28 12.93
CA HIS A 405 4.54 -4.59 13.63
C HIS A 405 5.66 -3.70 13.09
N ALA A 406 6.53 -3.27 13.97
CA ALA A 406 7.67 -2.42 13.67
C ALA A 406 8.93 -2.92 14.40
N LEU A 407 10.09 -2.63 13.83
CA LEU A 407 11.38 -2.93 14.40
C LEU A 407 11.91 -1.68 15.12
N VAL A 408 11.91 -1.69 16.44
CA VAL A 408 12.30 -0.58 17.29
C VAL A 408 13.76 -0.74 17.73
N TYR A 409 14.58 0.27 17.43
CA TYR A 409 16.01 0.25 17.73
C TYR A 409 16.31 0.94 19.06
N ALA A 410 16.83 0.19 20.01
CA ALA A 410 17.24 0.66 21.33
C ALA A 410 18.42 -0.15 21.87
N ASN A 411 19.25 0.46 22.70
CA ASN A 411 20.32 -0.22 23.46
C ASN A 411 21.25 -1.10 22.61
N GLY A 412 21.57 -0.65 21.39
CA GLY A 412 22.52 -1.36 20.52
C GLY A 412 21.92 -2.51 19.70
N THR A 413 20.61 -2.71 19.75
CA THR A 413 19.93 -3.78 19.02
C THR A 413 18.53 -3.34 18.58
N ALA A 414 17.69 -4.29 18.11
CA ALA A 414 16.32 -4.05 17.74
C ALA A 414 15.37 -5.12 18.30
N ALA A 415 14.13 -4.71 18.52
CA ALA A 415 13.04 -5.59 18.94
C ALA A 415 11.77 -5.31 18.13
N ILE A 416 10.97 -6.35 17.90
CA ILE A 416 9.68 -6.19 17.24
C ILE A 416 8.65 -5.70 18.29
N GLU A 417 8.01 -4.58 17.97
CA GLU A 417 6.89 -4.05 18.75
C GLU A 417 5.66 -3.87 17.85
N LYS A 418 4.48 -3.83 18.45
CA LYS A 418 3.24 -3.52 17.75
C LYS A 418 2.89 -2.04 17.92
N ILE A 419 2.75 -1.32 16.83
CA ILE A 419 2.26 0.05 16.82
C ILE A 419 0.77 0.03 17.24
N PRO A 420 0.34 0.90 18.16
CA PRO A 420 -1.07 0.99 18.54
C PRO A 420 -1.99 1.34 17.37
N SER A 421 -3.27 1.06 17.50
CA SER A 421 -4.32 1.51 16.58
C SER A 421 -5.45 2.19 17.35
N TYR A 422 -6.16 3.08 16.69
CA TYR A 422 -7.34 3.73 17.28
C TYR A 422 -8.58 2.84 17.18
N PRO A 423 -9.47 2.87 18.19
CA PRO A 423 -10.79 2.24 18.07
C PRO A 423 -11.59 2.84 16.92
N ASP A 424 -12.41 2.02 16.26
CA ASP A 424 -13.25 2.46 15.13
C ASP A 424 -14.15 3.64 15.48
N THR A 425 -14.61 3.73 16.72
CA THR A 425 -15.46 4.82 17.24
C THR A 425 -14.78 6.18 17.27
N MET A 426 -13.44 6.24 17.20
CA MET A 426 -12.70 7.49 17.08
C MET A 426 -12.67 8.01 15.63
N ASN A 427 -12.89 7.15 14.65
CA ASN A 427 -13.00 7.52 13.25
C ASN A 427 -14.41 8.02 12.98
N ARG A 428 -14.59 9.32 12.84
CA ARG A 428 -15.94 9.89 12.76
C ARG A 428 -16.10 10.82 11.57
N ILE A 429 -17.31 10.76 10.99
CA ILE A 429 -17.82 11.73 10.01
C ILE A 429 -19.13 12.27 10.59
N ILE A 430 -19.22 13.57 10.76
CA ILE A 430 -20.43 14.24 11.26
C ILE A 430 -20.86 15.22 10.19
N SER A 431 -22.01 14.96 9.56
CA SER A 431 -22.54 15.76 8.45
C SER A 431 -23.84 16.44 8.86
N LYS A 432 -23.93 17.74 8.59
CA LYS A 432 -25.16 18.52 8.70
C LYS A 432 -25.47 19.10 7.34
N VAL A 433 -26.64 18.77 6.81
CA VAL A 433 -27.08 19.18 5.48
C VAL A 433 -28.37 19.99 5.62
N HIS A 434 -28.36 21.19 5.10
CA HIS A 434 -29.55 22.03 5.02
C HIS A 434 -29.87 22.32 3.56
N ILE A 435 -31.08 21.99 3.14
CA ILE A 435 -31.54 22.12 1.74
C ILE A 435 -32.81 22.98 1.73
N ARG A 436 -32.82 23.98 0.89
CA ARG A 436 -34.01 24.75 0.58
C ARG A 436 -34.43 24.47 -0.86
N ILE A 437 -35.68 24.06 -1.04
CA ILE A 437 -36.27 23.81 -2.36
C ILE A 437 -37.24 24.95 -2.66
N ASP A 438 -37.03 25.65 -3.78
CA ASP A 438 -37.95 26.72 -4.23
C ASP A 438 -39.14 26.15 -5.00
N GLN A 439 -40.06 27.05 -5.41
CA GLN A 439 -41.27 26.68 -6.15
C GLN A 439 -41.00 26.09 -7.53
N ALA A 440 -39.85 26.39 -8.13
CA ALA A 440 -39.40 25.83 -9.40
C ALA A 440 -38.74 24.45 -9.24
N GLY A 441 -38.49 23.99 -8.00
CA GLY A 441 -37.80 22.75 -7.70
C GLY A 441 -36.28 22.87 -7.63
N HIS A 442 -35.73 24.08 -7.74
CA HIS A 442 -34.30 24.29 -7.58
C HIS A 442 -33.88 24.08 -6.11
N SER A 443 -32.78 23.43 -5.93
CA SER A 443 -32.25 23.07 -4.62
C SER A 443 -31.02 23.91 -4.30
N TYR A 444 -31.06 24.58 -3.14
CA TYR A 444 -29.95 25.33 -2.55
C TYR A 444 -29.48 24.57 -1.31
N ILE A 445 -28.23 24.14 -1.32
CA ILE A 445 -27.71 23.15 -0.37
C ILE A 445 -26.54 23.76 0.38
N LYS A 446 -26.61 23.73 1.71
CA LYS A 446 -25.50 24.05 2.61
C LYS A 446 -25.09 22.78 3.34
N VAL A 447 -23.80 22.49 3.34
CA VAL A 447 -23.23 21.31 3.99
C VAL A 447 -22.15 21.76 4.98
N GLU A 448 -22.18 21.17 6.17
CA GLU A 448 -21.17 21.29 7.19
C GLU A 448 -20.76 19.88 7.61
N GLU A 449 -19.50 19.53 7.42
CA GLU A 449 -18.95 18.23 7.75
C GLU A 449 -17.75 18.36 8.68
N LYS A 450 -17.65 17.43 9.62
CA LYS A 450 -16.48 17.27 10.48
C LYS A 450 -15.95 15.87 10.34
N TYR A 451 -14.72 15.79 9.91
CA TYR A 451 -13.96 14.57 9.77
C TYR A 451 -12.96 14.46 10.91
N VAL A 452 -12.89 13.30 11.56
CA VAL A 452 -12.04 13.09 12.74
C VAL A 452 -11.22 11.81 12.57
N ASN A 453 -9.97 11.86 13.01
CA ASN A 453 -9.01 10.77 13.00
C ASN A 453 -8.77 10.28 11.56
N ARG A 454 -8.76 8.98 11.29
CA ARG A 454 -8.53 8.42 9.96
C ARG A 454 -9.45 8.99 8.87
N CYS A 455 -10.68 9.34 9.22
CA CYS A 455 -11.61 9.97 8.29
C CYS A 455 -11.14 11.35 7.81
N ALA A 456 -10.28 12.04 8.56
CA ALA A 456 -9.73 13.34 8.19
C ALA A 456 -8.49 13.25 7.28
N GLU A 457 -7.79 12.10 7.24
CA GLU A 457 -6.54 11.95 6.46
C GLU A 457 -6.66 12.38 4.99
N PRO A 458 -7.73 12.00 4.24
CA PRO A 458 -7.87 12.39 2.83
C PRO A 458 -8.04 13.91 2.60
N PHE A 459 -8.32 14.67 3.65
CA PHE A 459 -8.60 16.11 3.58
C PHE A 459 -7.43 16.96 4.09
N LEU A 460 -6.40 16.35 4.66
CA LEU A 460 -5.21 17.08 5.12
C LEU A 460 -4.47 17.69 3.92
N GLY A 461 -4.06 18.95 4.08
CA GLY A 461 -3.46 19.73 3.00
C GLY A 461 -4.47 20.27 1.97
N MET A 462 -5.73 19.85 1.99
CA MET A 462 -6.73 20.32 1.02
C MET A 462 -6.99 21.85 1.15
N ALA A 463 -6.81 22.40 2.35
CA ALA A 463 -6.94 23.84 2.59
C ALA A 463 -5.88 24.68 1.84
N THR A 464 -4.74 24.10 1.48
CA THR A 464 -3.66 24.78 0.75
C THR A 464 -3.87 24.76 -0.77
N LEU A 465 -4.79 23.94 -1.27
CA LEU A 465 -5.14 23.88 -2.68
C LEU A 465 -5.94 25.10 -3.13
N GLY A 466 -5.81 25.46 -4.39
CA GLY A 466 -6.64 26.50 -5.00
C GLY A 466 -8.11 26.06 -5.15
N ILE A 467 -9.03 27.02 -5.18
CA ILE A 467 -10.47 26.75 -5.32
C ILE A 467 -10.79 25.91 -6.58
N ARG A 468 -10.01 26.04 -7.65
CA ARG A 468 -10.16 25.26 -8.88
C ARG A 468 -9.84 23.76 -8.68
N GLU A 469 -8.96 23.45 -7.75
CA GLU A 469 -8.58 22.08 -7.39
C GLU A 469 -9.53 21.49 -6.35
N GLN A 470 -10.00 22.30 -5.39
CA GLN A 470 -10.94 21.89 -4.36
C GLN A 470 -12.32 21.51 -4.93
N LYS A 471 -12.86 22.29 -5.90
CA LYS A 471 -14.21 22.06 -6.46
C LYS A 471 -14.42 20.65 -7.01
N PRO A 472 -13.56 20.10 -7.86
CA PRO A 472 -13.72 18.72 -8.36
C PRO A 472 -13.70 17.65 -7.28
N LEU A 473 -12.89 17.85 -6.22
CA LEU A 473 -12.83 16.94 -5.08
C LEU A 473 -14.16 16.89 -4.33
N ILE A 474 -14.75 18.06 -4.05
CA ILE A 474 -16.06 18.14 -3.41
C ILE A 474 -17.15 17.57 -4.32
N GLN A 475 -17.14 17.90 -5.62
CA GLN A 475 -18.12 17.37 -6.58
C GLN A 475 -18.07 15.84 -6.65
N GLY A 476 -16.86 15.24 -6.56
CA GLY A 476 -16.67 13.80 -6.54
C GLY A 476 -17.32 13.10 -5.31
N MET A 477 -17.53 13.82 -4.22
CA MET A 477 -18.20 13.31 -3.01
C MET A 477 -19.73 13.33 -3.12
N LEU A 478 -20.29 14.07 -4.08
CA LEU A 478 -21.71 14.35 -4.18
C LEU A 478 -22.40 13.53 -5.28
N SER A 479 -23.62 13.09 -4.97
CA SER A 479 -24.56 12.49 -5.91
C SER A 479 -25.66 13.49 -6.30
N ILE A 480 -25.25 14.66 -6.77
CA ILE A 480 -26.15 15.78 -7.13
C ILE A 480 -25.98 16.07 -8.63
N PRO A 481 -27.00 15.80 -9.46
CA PRO A 481 -26.94 16.13 -10.88
C PRO A 481 -26.81 17.64 -11.11
N SER A 482 -26.02 18.05 -12.09
CA SER A 482 -25.82 19.46 -12.45
C SER A 482 -25.44 20.36 -11.25
N CYS A 483 -24.58 19.84 -10.36
CA CYS A 483 -24.17 20.52 -9.15
C CYS A 483 -23.19 21.66 -9.45
N THR A 484 -23.53 22.87 -9.03
CA THR A 484 -22.62 24.01 -9.03
C THR A 484 -22.18 24.29 -7.60
N ILE A 485 -20.86 24.26 -7.35
CA ILE A 485 -20.29 24.63 -6.05
C ILE A 485 -20.09 26.14 -6.02
N ASP A 486 -20.75 26.81 -5.07
CA ASP A 486 -20.74 28.28 -4.91
C ASP A 486 -19.62 28.72 -3.98
N SER A 487 -19.50 28.10 -2.80
CA SER A 487 -18.48 28.43 -1.80
C SER A 487 -17.89 27.17 -1.17
N ILE A 488 -16.62 27.26 -0.72
CA ILE A 488 -15.93 26.20 0.04
C ILE A 488 -15.14 26.86 1.17
N SER A 489 -15.17 26.28 2.35
CA SER A 489 -14.31 26.62 3.49
C SER A 489 -13.79 25.34 4.13
N ILE A 490 -12.48 25.22 4.25
CA ILE A 490 -11.80 24.08 4.84
C ILE A 490 -10.94 24.55 5.99
N LYS A 491 -11.07 23.93 7.15
CA LYS A 491 -10.29 24.25 8.36
C LYS A 491 -9.70 22.98 8.93
N GLU A 492 -8.40 22.94 9.02
CA GLU A 492 -7.68 21.94 9.80
C GLU A 492 -7.61 22.41 11.25
N ILE A 493 -8.11 21.60 12.17
CA ILE A 493 -8.17 21.93 13.59
C ILE A 493 -7.00 21.26 14.30
N ALA A 494 -6.23 22.05 15.02
CA ALA A 494 -5.07 21.59 15.79
C ALA A 494 -5.53 20.79 17.03
N THR A 495 -5.70 19.49 16.86
CA THR A 495 -6.07 18.52 17.91
C THR A 495 -5.05 17.38 17.98
N GLN A 496 -5.23 16.45 18.93
CA GLN A 496 -4.34 15.29 19.08
C GLN A 496 -4.44 14.30 17.91
N VAL A 497 -5.58 14.28 17.23
CA VAL A 497 -5.81 13.47 16.02
C VAL A 497 -6.23 14.41 14.89
N PRO A 498 -5.98 14.09 13.63
CA PRO A 498 -6.42 14.90 12.51
C PRO A 498 -7.91 15.23 12.62
N THR A 499 -8.24 16.50 12.48
CA THR A 499 -9.62 16.96 12.48
C THR A 499 -9.77 18.03 11.42
N VAL A 500 -10.70 17.82 10.49
CA VAL A 500 -10.98 18.75 9.39
C VAL A 500 -12.45 19.12 9.43
N GLU A 501 -12.73 20.41 9.42
CA GLU A 501 -14.06 20.98 9.23
C GLU A 501 -14.17 21.50 7.80
N LEU A 502 -15.10 20.93 7.06
CA LEU A 502 -15.41 21.26 5.68
C LEU A 502 -16.80 21.84 5.61
N SER A 503 -16.95 23.04 5.07
CA SER A 503 -18.26 23.61 4.78
C SER A 503 -18.31 24.11 3.33
N TYR A 504 -19.44 23.88 2.68
CA TYR A 504 -19.66 24.37 1.32
C TYR A 504 -21.12 24.64 1.04
N THR A 505 -21.35 25.47 0.04
CA THR A 505 -22.69 25.68 -0.53
C THR A 505 -22.67 25.27 -1.97
N CYS A 506 -23.78 24.68 -2.41
CA CYS A 506 -23.98 24.32 -3.80
C CYS A 506 -25.45 24.45 -4.20
N SER A 507 -25.69 24.49 -5.50
CA SER A 507 -27.02 24.56 -6.08
C SER A 507 -27.19 23.54 -7.20
N SER A 508 -28.43 23.07 -7.39
CA SER A 508 -28.80 22.17 -8.49
C SER A 508 -30.24 22.40 -8.92
N PRO A 509 -30.49 22.55 -10.23
CA PRO A 509 -31.85 22.62 -10.75
C PRO A 509 -32.53 21.24 -10.84
N ASN A 510 -31.78 20.14 -10.73
CA ASN A 510 -32.24 18.80 -11.09
C ASN A 510 -32.08 17.76 -9.97
N TRP A 511 -31.73 18.14 -8.75
CA TRP A 511 -31.61 17.22 -7.63
C TRP A 511 -32.98 16.66 -7.23
N VAL A 512 -34.00 17.53 -7.17
CA VAL A 512 -35.39 17.15 -6.98
C VAL A 512 -36.08 17.01 -8.34
N GLN A 513 -36.87 15.98 -8.51
CA GLN A 513 -37.73 15.83 -9.69
C GLN A 513 -39.16 16.22 -9.33
N ALA A 514 -39.73 17.17 -10.06
CA ALA A 514 -41.11 17.57 -9.94
C ALA A 514 -41.94 16.98 -11.07
N ASN A 515 -43.14 16.48 -10.76
CA ASN A 515 -44.10 16.01 -11.73
C ASN A 515 -45.53 16.35 -11.27
N ALA A 516 -46.20 17.25 -11.98
CA ALA A 516 -47.52 17.79 -11.63
C ALA A 516 -47.52 18.30 -10.15
N ASN A 517 -48.25 17.61 -9.27
CA ASN A 517 -48.36 17.94 -7.85
C ASN A 517 -47.46 17.12 -6.94
N ARG A 518 -46.42 16.44 -7.49
CA ARG A 518 -45.53 15.58 -6.70
C ARG A 518 -44.07 16.06 -6.79
N LEU A 519 -43.34 15.89 -5.67
CA LEU A 519 -41.89 16.00 -5.60
C LEU A 519 -41.28 14.65 -5.26
N PHE A 520 -40.18 14.32 -5.94
CA PHE A 520 -39.39 13.12 -5.72
C PHE A 520 -38.02 13.56 -5.19
N ILE A 521 -37.80 13.43 -3.90
CA ILE A 521 -36.63 13.92 -3.18
C ILE A 521 -35.71 12.75 -2.85
N PRO A 522 -34.44 12.73 -3.29
CA PRO A 522 -33.48 11.74 -2.88
C PRO A 522 -33.22 11.74 -1.38
N THR A 523 -32.91 10.57 -0.80
CA THR A 523 -32.66 10.43 0.66
C THR A 523 -31.23 10.77 1.06
N THR A 524 -30.35 11.09 0.11
CA THR A 524 -28.97 11.53 0.35
C THR A 524 -28.47 12.43 -0.76
N ILE A 525 -27.45 13.24 -0.45
CA ILE A 525 -26.68 14.02 -1.41
C ILE A 525 -25.29 13.41 -1.66
N PHE A 526 -24.88 12.43 -0.86
CA PHE A 526 -23.52 11.89 -0.90
C PHE A 526 -23.39 10.68 -1.81
N ASN A 527 -22.27 10.60 -2.52
CA ASN A 527 -21.89 9.40 -3.23
C ASN A 527 -21.58 8.26 -2.24
N GLN A 528 -22.07 7.09 -2.55
CA GLN A 528 -21.82 5.90 -1.75
C GLN A 528 -21.29 4.78 -2.63
N ALA A 529 -20.06 4.34 -2.33
CA ALA A 529 -19.50 3.18 -2.99
C ALA A 529 -20.29 1.91 -2.61
N SER A 530 -20.79 1.19 -3.61
CA SER A 530 -21.43 -0.11 -3.38
C SER A 530 -20.37 -1.20 -3.26
N ALA A 531 -20.38 -1.94 -2.17
CA ALA A 531 -19.54 -3.13 -2.03
C ALA A 531 -20.14 -4.28 -2.86
N LYS A 532 -19.37 -4.78 -3.84
CA LYS A 532 -19.81 -5.92 -4.68
C LYS A 532 -19.30 -7.22 -4.09
N PHE A 533 -20.22 -8.06 -3.62
CA PHE A 533 -19.92 -9.38 -3.05
C PHE A 533 -20.27 -10.51 -4.02
N ASN A 534 -19.33 -11.41 -4.24
CA ASN A 534 -19.56 -12.62 -5.02
C ASN A 534 -20.34 -13.66 -4.21
N ARG A 535 -21.28 -14.36 -4.85
CA ARG A 535 -22.05 -15.45 -4.20
C ARG A 535 -21.18 -16.65 -3.83
N THR A 536 -20.10 -16.88 -4.56
CA THR A 536 -19.18 -18.01 -4.40
C THR A 536 -17.87 -17.60 -3.77
N ARG A 537 -17.92 -16.68 -2.79
CA ARG A 537 -16.75 -16.20 -2.07
C ARG A 537 -15.97 -17.34 -1.41
N LYS A 538 -14.65 -17.36 -1.59
CA LYS A 538 -13.76 -18.35 -0.97
C LYS A 538 -12.96 -17.81 0.21
N LEU A 539 -12.80 -16.48 0.28
CA LEU A 539 -12.00 -15.79 1.29
C LEU A 539 -12.87 -15.15 2.37
N ASP A 540 -12.31 -15.03 3.55
CA ASP A 540 -12.88 -14.22 4.63
C ASP A 540 -13.06 -12.77 4.18
N ILE A 541 -13.84 -12.00 4.92
CA ILE A 541 -14.14 -10.60 4.66
C ILE A 541 -13.27 -9.79 5.62
N GLU A 542 -12.33 -9.00 5.11
CA GLU A 542 -11.46 -8.15 5.92
C GLU A 542 -11.81 -6.68 5.70
N ILE A 543 -12.52 -6.11 6.67
CA ILE A 543 -12.84 -4.69 6.68
C ILE A 543 -11.62 -3.94 7.24
N PRO A 544 -10.92 -3.15 6.43
CA PRO A 544 -9.59 -2.64 6.82
C PRO A 544 -9.66 -1.55 7.89
N TYR A 545 -10.78 -0.86 8.01
CA TYR A 545 -11.04 0.11 9.07
C TYR A 545 -12.53 0.31 9.28
N GLY A 546 -12.90 0.64 10.50
CA GLY A 546 -14.25 1.04 10.85
C GLY A 546 -14.37 2.53 11.11
N TYR A 547 -15.60 3.02 11.13
CA TYR A 547 -15.92 4.42 11.42
C TYR A 547 -17.38 4.58 11.78
N VAL A 548 -17.71 5.73 12.40
CA VAL A 548 -19.08 6.16 12.66
C VAL A 548 -19.39 7.37 11.78
N TRP A 549 -20.50 7.30 11.04
CA TRP A 549 -21.03 8.41 10.27
C TRP A 549 -22.41 8.82 10.80
N GLU A 550 -22.51 10.06 11.23
CA GLU A 550 -23.74 10.70 11.69
C GLU A 550 -24.15 11.76 10.66
N ASN A 551 -25.31 11.62 10.07
CA ASN A 551 -25.81 12.57 9.08
C ASN A 551 -27.21 13.07 9.50
N ALA A 552 -27.33 14.39 9.64
CA ALA A 552 -28.59 15.08 9.85
C ALA A 552 -28.91 15.96 8.64
N MET A 553 -29.98 15.66 7.94
CA MET A 553 -30.43 16.42 6.76
C MET A 553 -31.79 17.07 7.03
N THR A 554 -31.86 18.38 6.80
CA THR A 554 -33.08 19.18 6.90
C THR A 554 -33.41 19.73 5.52
N ILE A 555 -34.65 19.56 5.07
CA ILE A 555 -35.12 20.03 3.75
C ILE A 555 -36.34 20.92 3.96
N ASP A 556 -36.23 22.21 3.64
CA ASP A 556 -37.32 23.15 3.68
C ASP A 556 -37.98 23.26 2.30
N LEU A 557 -39.30 23.11 2.32
CA LEU A 557 -40.18 23.11 1.15
C LEU A 557 -40.87 24.47 0.99
N ALA A 558 -41.00 24.94 -0.24
CA ALA A 558 -41.68 26.22 -0.52
C ALA A 558 -43.19 26.20 -0.25
N ASP A 559 -43.82 25.05 -0.40
CA ASP A 559 -45.26 24.84 -0.28
C ASP A 559 -45.60 23.77 0.76
N ASP A 560 -46.89 23.61 1.03
CA ASP A 560 -47.40 22.56 1.93
C ASP A 560 -47.52 21.23 1.16
N TYR A 561 -46.93 20.21 1.73
CA TYR A 561 -46.90 18.85 1.17
C TYR A 561 -47.26 17.81 2.25
N THR A 562 -47.74 16.67 1.78
CA THR A 562 -47.89 15.45 2.59
C THR A 562 -46.95 14.37 2.06
N ILE A 563 -46.45 13.49 2.93
CA ILE A 563 -45.69 12.31 2.48
C ILE A 563 -46.69 11.30 1.88
N GLU A 564 -46.57 11.07 0.56
CA GLU A 564 -47.30 10.02 -0.14
C GLU A 564 -46.61 8.67 -0.01
N ALA A 565 -45.26 8.66 -0.14
CA ALA A 565 -44.46 7.49 0.09
C ALA A 565 -43.02 7.89 0.55
N LYS A 566 -42.45 7.08 1.42
CA LYS A 566 -41.04 7.20 1.84
C LYS A 566 -40.38 5.83 1.95
N ALA A 567 -39.05 5.81 1.96
CA ALA A 567 -38.35 4.63 2.45
C ALA A 567 -38.79 4.38 3.90
N GLY A 568 -39.10 3.16 4.24
CA GLY A 568 -39.35 2.80 5.64
C GLY A 568 -38.13 3.10 6.49
N ASP A 569 -38.38 3.38 7.77
CA ASP A 569 -37.30 3.52 8.73
C ASP A 569 -36.46 2.23 8.74
N ILE A 570 -35.14 2.37 8.84
CA ILE A 570 -34.20 1.25 8.82
C ILE A 570 -33.53 1.15 10.17
N SER A 571 -33.48 -0.06 10.71
CA SER A 571 -32.65 -0.41 11.86
C SER A 571 -32.10 -1.81 11.61
N ILE A 572 -30.80 -1.91 11.32
CA ILE A 572 -30.14 -3.18 11.03
C ILE A 572 -28.78 -3.19 11.72
N THR A 573 -28.44 -4.35 12.31
CA THR A 573 -27.15 -4.58 12.97
C THR A 573 -26.62 -5.94 12.52
N CYS A 574 -25.31 -6.01 12.29
CA CYS A 574 -24.61 -7.25 11.97
C CYS A 574 -23.17 -7.21 12.51
N CYS A 575 -22.40 -8.29 12.27
CA CYS A 575 -21.01 -8.37 12.70
C CYS A 575 -20.10 -7.28 12.06
N ALA A 576 -20.52 -6.66 10.96
CA ALA A 576 -19.77 -5.60 10.26
C ALA A 576 -20.18 -4.17 10.66
N GLY A 577 -21.21 -4.02 11.50
CA GLY A 577 -21.67 -2.70 11.97
C GLY A 577 -23.18 -2.57 12.13
N SER A 578 -23.64 -1.33 12.19
CA SER A 578 -25.06 -0.98 12.32
C SER A 578 -25.44 0.19 11.41
N LEU A 579 -26.72 0.25 11.05
CA LEU A 579 -27.31 1.33 10.27
C LEU A 579 -28.70 1.63 10.81
N THR A 580 -28.94 2.90 11.17
CA THR A 580 -30.27 3.43 11.45
C THR A 580 -30.57 4.57 10.49
N HIS A 581 -31.80 4.65 10.02
CA HIS A 581 -32.29 5.76 9.22
C HIS A 581 -33.74 6.04 9.54
N THR A 582 -34.07 7.30 9.76
CA THR A 582 -35.45 7.76 10.02
C THR A 582 -35.76 8.97 9.16
N THR A 583 -37.01 9.11 8.72
CA THR A 583 -37.49 10.27 7.96
C THR A 583 -38.85 10.72 8.49
N SER A 584 -38.99 12.01 8.78
CA SER A 584 -40.23 12.62 9.21
C SER A 584 -40.49 13.95 8.49
N LEU A 585 -41.75 14.35 8.38
CA LEU A 585 -42.17 15.67 7.91
C LEU A 585 -42.83 16.43 9.08
N GLN A 586 -42.36 17.62 9.33
CA GLN A 586 -42.89 18.52 10.36
C GLN A 586 -43.21 19.87 9.71
N GLY A 587 -44.50 20.14 9.51
CA GLY A 587 -44.93 21.29 8.73
C GLY A 587 -44.36 21.24 7.30
N ARG A 588 -43.55 22.22 6.92
CA ARG A 588 -42.87 22.29 5.61
C ARG A 588 -41.43 21.76 5.63
N THR A 589 -41.00 21.14 6.72
CA THR A 589 -39.62 20.71 6.87
C THR A 589 -39.54 19.18 6.95
N ILE A 590 -38.72 18.56 6.08
CA ILE A 590 -38.37 17.15 6.18
C ILE A 590 -37.11 17.05 7.04
N LEU A 591 -37.14 16.15 8.02
CA LEU A 591 -36.00 15.77 8.84
C LEU A 591 -35.61 14.32 8.50
N ALA A 592 -34.38 14.12 8.04
CA ALA A 592 -33.82 12.79 7.82
C ALA A 592 -32.54 12.64 8.66
N LYS A 593 -32.48 11.57 9.45
CA LYS A 593 -31.32 11.22 10.27
C LYS A 593 -30.79 9.85 9.85
N THR A 594 -29.49 9.75 9.64
CA THR A 594 -28.79 8.50 9.35
C THR A 594 -27.60 8.36 10.29
N GLU A 595 -27.50 7.23 10.96
CA GLU A 595 -26.33 6.84 11.71
C GLU A 595 -25.85 5.48 11.19
N ARG A 596 -24.57 5.40 10.83
CA ARG A 596 -23.95 4.18 10.36
C ARG A 596 -22.63 3.96 11.07
N SER A 597 -22.48 2.82 11.70
CA SER A 597 -21.17 2.34 12.15
C SER A 597 -20.68 1.21 11.25
N ILE A 598 -19.41 1.23 10.90
CA ILE A 598 -18.69 0.13 10.28
C ILE A 598 -17.67 -0.34 11.30
N LEU A 599 -17.54 -1.65 11.47
CA LEU A 599 -16.56 -2.28 12.35
C LEU A 599 -15.43 -2.87 11.51
N SER A 600 -14.18 -2.55 11.88
CA SER A 600 -13.00 -3.16 11.28
C SER A 600 -12.81 -4.60 11.76
N GLY A 601 -12.05 -5.37 10.98
CA GLY A 601 -11.65 -6.72 11.36
C GLY A 601 -11.99 -7.78 10.35
N ARG A 602 -11.57 -9.01 10.66
CA ARG A 602 -11.74 -10.17 9.81
C ARG A 602 -12.99 -10.96 10.21
N ASN A 603 -13.88 -11.12 9.26
CA ASN A 603 -15.12 -11.88 9.41
C ASN A 603 -15.06 -13.17 8.57
N PRO A 604 -15.54 -14.31 9.08
CA PRO A 604 -15.58 -15.56 8.33
C PRO A 604 -16.40 -15.41 7.04
N LYS A 605 -16.00 -16.07 5.96
CA LYS A 605 -16.69 -16.06 4.66
C LYS A 605 -18.16 -16.48 4.74
N GLU A 606 -18.52 -17.31 5.72
CA GLU A 606 -19.89 -17.76 5.99
C GLU A 606 -20.82 -16.61 6.36
N LYS A 607 -20.27 -15.49 6.87
CA LYS A 607 -21.01 -14.26 7.21
C LYS A 607 -21.31 -13.36 5.99
N VAL A 608 -20.88 -13.77 4.78
CA VAL A 608 -21.06 -12.96 3.57
C VAL A 608 -22.50 -12.57 3.29
N GLY A 609 -23.46 -13.45 3.58
CA GLY A 609 -24.90 -13.18 3.39
C GLY A 609 -25.39 -12.03 4.28
N GLU A 610 -25.02 -12.06 5.56
CA GLU A 610 -25.35 -11.06 6.56
C GLU A 610 -24.70 -9.70 6.22
N ILE A 611 -23.40 -9.69 5.94
CA ILE A 611 -22.62 -8.48 5.61
C ILE A 611 -23.11 -7.87 4.28
N LYS A 612 -23.36 -8.69 3.27
CA LYS A 612 -23.93 -8.24 2.00
C LYS A 612 -25.33 -7.62 2.18
N GLY A 613 -26.17 -8.22 3.05
CA GLY A 613 -27.49 -7.68 3.40
C GLY A 613 -27.36 -6.29 4.03
N PHE A 614 -26.43 -6.12 4.95
CA PHE A 614 -26.14 -4.84 5.60
C PHE A 614 -25.70 -3.75 4.60
N PHE A 615 -24.69 -4.02 3.78
CA PHE A 615 -24.25 -3.07 2.75
C PHE A 615 -25.30 -2.84 1.66
N GLY A 616 -26.10 -3.86 1.34
CA GLY A 616 -27.22 -3.78 0.39
C GLY A 616 -28.36 -2.90 0.92
N ALA A 617 -28.69 -2.99 2.21
CA ALA A 617 -29.68 -2.12 2.84
C ALA A 617 -29.24 -0.64 2.80
N ALA A 618 -27.97 -0.37 3.09
CA ALA A 618 -27.37 0.95 2.95
C ALA A 618 -27.50 1.46 1.50
N ALA A 619 -27.02 0.70 0.52
CA ALA A 619 -27.12 1.06 -0.90
C ALA A 619 -28.58 1.24 -1.36
N GLY A 620 -29.50 0.40 -0.87
CA GLY A 620 -30.93 0.50 -1.16
C GLY A 620 -31.57 1.78 -0.62
N LEU A 621 -31.09 2.28 0.52
CA LEU A 621 -31.54 3.55 1.08
C LEU A 621 -31.24 4.71 0.13
N TRP A 622 -30.01 4.75 -0.40
CA TRP A 622 -29.56 5.84 -1.28
C TRP A 622 -30.20 5.83 -2.68
N GLY A 623 -30.74 4.71 -3.13
CA GLY A 623 -31.50 4.61 -4.37
C GLY A 623 -32.97 4.99 -4.24
N LYS A 624 -33.48 5.24 -3.01
CA LYS A 624 -34.88 5.56 -2.75
C LYS A 624 -35.14 7.06 -2.74
N LYS A 625 -36.42 7.41 -2.95
CA LYS A 625 -36.90 8.80 -2.92
C LYS A 625 -38.02 8.93 -1.93
N ILE A 626 -38.12 10.09 -1.32
CA ILE A 626 -39.30 10.53 -0.59
C ILE A 626 -40.24 11.12 -1.64
N ILE A 627 -41.47 10.63 -1.69
CA ILE A 627 -42.49 11.15 -2.61
C ILE A 627 -43.46 12.00 -1.79
N LEU A 628 -43.52 13.26 -2.17
CA LEU A 628 -44.40 14.24 -1.57
C LEU A 628 -45.51 14.57 -2.54
N LYS A 629 -46.71 14.78 -2.02
CA LYS A 629 -47.90 15.28 -2.75
C LYS A 629 -48.24 16.66 -2.21
N ARG A 630 -48.43 17.65 -3.11
CA ARG A 630 -48.86 19.01 -2.77
C ARG A 630 -50.28 18.94 -2.25
N GLN A 631 -50.57 19.66 -1.19
CA GLN A 631 -51.90 19.78 -0.62
C GLN A 631 -52.85 20.61 -1.48
#